data_d6c5b074e004f48677ca8dca7f137687
#
_entry.id   d6c5b074e004f48677ca8dca7f137687
#
_cell.length_a   1.000
_cell.length_b   1.000
_cell.length_c   1.000
_cell.angle_alpha   90.00
_cell.angle_beta   90.00
_cell.angle_gamma   90.00
#
_symmetry.space_group_name_H-M   'P 1'
#
loop_
_entity.id
_entity.type
_entity.pdbx_description
1 polymer ?
#
loop_
_entity_poly.entity_id
_entity_poly.type
_entity_poly.pdbx_seq_one_letter_code
_entity_poly.pdbx_strand_id
1 'polypeptide(L)'
;MKIAVVGAGAIGAYWGAAMQRGGAEVHLIARNAHLQAMRTNGVRVLSDRGDFVAYPHATDDPREIGPVDYVFLGLKAHGYPSSGPLVNPLLGEHTAVLAAQNGIPWWYFHELEGPYKGRRVEAVDPDGATTAVFAPERAIGCVVYPATTIEAPGVIRHLEGTRFSIGEPSGEISARCVALSEAMVAGGLKAPVEADLRSDIWIKLMGNVAFNPLSALTRATMVEICQNPRTRQIVVQLMEETLDIAARVGAAPDISIEKRLRGAENVGHHKTSMLQDLEAGKPLELDAIVTAVVEMADLTGAAAPTLRTIHAATDLLARTCVPGTPLIENTPELATQPVLQ
;
A
#
# COMPACT_ATOMS: atom_id res chain seq x y z
N MET A 1 24.41 -4.35 4.72
CA MET A 1 22.97 -4.25 5.00
C MET A 1 22.33 -5.56 4.55
N LYS A 2 21.69 -6.28 5.47
CA LYS A 2 20.99 -7.54 5.21
C LYS A 2 19.48 -7.29 5.20
N ILE A 3 18.80 -7.73 4.15
CA ILE A 3 17.39 -7.40 3.90
C ILE A 3 16.59 -8.65 3.59
N ALA A 4 15.41 -8.77 4.17
CA ALA A 4 14.43 -9.78 3.76
C ALA A 4 13.21 -9.09 3.11
N VAL A 5 12.77 -9.63 1.98
CA VAL A 5 11.54 -9.21 1.29
C VAL A 5 10.48 -10.28 1.53
N VAL A 6 9.50 -9.99 2.36
CA VAL A 6 8.36 -10.87 2.63
C VAL A 6 7.25 -10.56 1.64
N GLY A 7 7.02 -11.51 0.73
CA GLY A 7 6.14 -11.29 -0.41
C GLY A 7 6.87 -10.73 -1.63
N ALA A 8 7.73 -11.56 -2.24
CA ALA A 8 8.44 -11.22 -3.48
C ALA A 8 7.51 -11.26 -4.70
N GLY A 9 6.38 -10.53 -4.63
CA GLY A 9 5.49 -10.25 -5.76
C GLY A 9 6.09 -9.19 -6.71
N ALA A 10 5.27 -8.52 -7.51
CA ALA A 10 5.75 -7.56 -8.50
C ALA A 10 6.60 -6.44 -7.88
N ILE A 11 6.10 -5.75 -6.86
CA ILE A 11 6.82 -4.68 -6.17
C ILE A 11 7.98 -5.22 -5.33
N GLY A 12 7.74 -6.29 -4.54
CA GLY A 12 8.77 -6.83 -3.65
C GLY A 12 9.96 -7.39 -4.43
N ALA A 13 9.73 -8.12 -5.51
CA ALA A 13 10.81 -8.64 -6.35
C ALA A 13 11.57 -7.53 -7.11
N TYR A 14 10.86 -6.52 -7.64
CA TYR A 14 11.47 -5.35 -8.26
C TYR A 14 12.38 -4.60 -7.28
N TRP A 15 11.84 -4.27 -6.08
CA TRP A 15 12.57 -3.57 -5.05
C TRP A 15 13.78 -4.38 -4.57
N GLY A 16 13.60 -5.68 -4.27
CA GLY A 16 14.68 -6.55 -3.82
C GLY A 16 15.79 -6.71 -4.86
N ALA A 17 15.45 -6.84 -6.15
CA ALA A 17 16.41 -6.89 -7.24
C ALA A 17 17.21 -5.57 -7.36
N ALA A 18 16.56 -4.43 -7.19
CA ALA A 18 17.22 -3.12 -7.16
C ALA A 18 18.16 -2.99 -5.96
N MET A 19 17.73 -3.41 -4.76
CA MET A 19 18.55 -3.39 -3.55
C MET A 19 19.81 -4.25 -3.69
N GLN A 20 19.69 -5.46 -4.26
CA GLN A 20 20.86 -6.31 -4.50
C GLN A 20 21.82 -5.65 -5.51
N ARG A 21 21.30 -5.04 -6.56
CA ARG A 21 22.13 -4.26 -7.51
C ARG A 21 22.86 -3.10 -6.82
N GLY A 22 22.27 -2.53 -5.78
CA GLY A 22 22.85 -1.51 -4.92
C GLY A 22 23.87 -2.03 -3.91
N GLY A 23 24.13 -3.34 -3.88
CA GLY A 23 25.12 -3.97 -3.01
C GLY A 23 24.59 -4.50 -1.67
N ALA A 24 23.26 -4.52 -1.46
CA ALA A 24 22.69 -5.14 -0.26
C ALA A 24 22.67 -6.67 -0.36
N GLU A 25 22.78 -7.36 0.76
CA GLU A 25 22.49 -8.78 0.88
C GLU A 25 20.98 -8.96 0.97
N VAL A 26 20.36 -9.53 -0.07
CA VAL A 26 18.91 -9.61 -0.22
C VAL A 26 18.42 -11.05 -0.22
N HIS A 27 17.40 -11.29 0.61
CA HIS A 27 16.68 -12.55 0.70
C HIS A 27 15.20 -12.34 0.31
N LEU A 28 14.71 -13.12 -0.65
CA LEU A 28 13.33 -13.04 -1.12
C LEU A 28 12.51 -14.21 -0.57
N ILE A 29 11.40 -13.92 0.09
CA ILE A 29 10.44 -14.94 0.50
C ILE A 29 9.33 -14.99 -0.55
N ALA A 30 9.27 -16.10 -1.27
CA ALA A 30 8.35 -16.37 -2.36
C ALA A 30 7.78 -17.78 -2.27
N ARG A 31 6.88 -18.13 -3.17
CA ARG A 31 6.23 -19.46 -3.21
C ARG A 31 6.07 -19.97 -4.64
N ASN A 32 5.85 -21.28 -4.76
CA ASN A 32 5.45 -21.96 -5.99
C ASN A 32 6.41 -21.72 -7.19
N ALA A 33 5.87 -21.62 -8.39
CA ALA A 33 6.63 -21.44 -9.64
C ALA A 33 7.50 -20.16 -9.61
N HIS A 34 7.05 -19.11 -8.92
CA HIS A 34 7.80 -17.85 -8.79
C HIS A 34 9.09 -18.05 -8.00
N LEU A 35 9.03 -18.77 -6.88
CA LEU A 35 10.20 -19.13 -6.09
C LEU A 35 11.18 -20.00 -6.91
N GLN A 36 10.69 -21.04 -7.58
CA GLN A 36 11.55 -21.93 -8.37
C GLN A 36 12.29 -21.18 -9.48
N ALA A 37 11.59 -20.28 -10.17
CA ALA A 37 12.20 -19.45 -11.20
C ALA A 37 13.28 -18.51 -10.63
N MET A 38 13.02 -17.88 -9.48
CA MET A 38 14.00 -17.00 -8.82
C MET A 38 15.24 -17.76 -8.34
N ARG A 39 15.08 -18.98 -7.81
CA ARG A 39 16.20 -19.84 -7.42
C ARG A 39 17.08 -20.23 -8.61
N THR A 40 16.49 -20.52 -9.77
CA THR A 40 17.20 -21.02 -10.95
C THR A 40 17.79 -19.90 -11.81
N ASN A 41 16.98 -18.84 -12.05
CA ASN A 41 17.29 -17.83 -13.05
C ASN A 41 17.52 -16.42 -12.46
N GLY A 42 17.38 -16.28 -11.14
CA GLY A 42 17.33 -14.95 -10.50
C GLY A 42 16.01 -14.22 -10.77
N VAL A 43 16.00 -12.94 -10.43
CA VAL A 43 14.91 -12.01 -10.73
C VAL A 43 15.29 -11.20 -11.96
N ARG A 44 14.57 -11.41 -13.07
CA ARG A 44 14.73 -10.61 -14.28
C ARG A 44 13.78 -9.43 -14.25
N VAL A 45 14.31 -8.22 -14.34
CA VAL A 45 13.55 -6.98 -14.46
C VAL A 45 13.62 -6.49 -15.89
N LEU A 46 12.46 -6.37 -16.53
CA LEU A 46 12.29 -5.80 -17.86
C LEU A 46 11.84 -4.35 -17.70
N SER A 47 12.57 -3.39 -18.26
CA SER A 47 12.30 -1.96 -18.06
C SER A 47 12.79 -1.12 -19.22
N ASP A 48 12.04 -0.10 -19.61
CA ASP A 48 12.46 0.90 -20.60
C ASP A 48 13.72 1.68 -20.15
N ARG A 49 14.10 1.55 -18.87
CA ARG A 49 15.34 2.12 -18.32
C ARG A 49 16.54 1.19 -18.43
N GLY A 50 16.37 0.04 -19.05
CA GLY A 50 17.33 -1.03 -19.18
C GLY A 50 16.98 -2.27 -18.38
N ASP A 51 17.01 -3.41 -19.06
CA ASP A 51 16.80 -4.72 -18.43
C ASP A 51 17.99 -5.09 -17.54
N PHE A 52 17.71 -5.81 -16.45
CA PHE A 52 18.76 -6.38 -15.62
C PHE A 52 18.30 -7.67 -14.94
N VAL A 53 19.26 -8.44 -14.46
CA VAL A 53 19.00 -9.65 -13.65
C VAL A 53 19.75 -9.50 -12.32
N ALA A 54 19.08 -9.85 -11.23
CA ALA A 54 19.65 -9.95 -9.90
C ALA A 54 19.47 -11.38 -9.37
N TYR A 55 20.38 -11.84 -8.53
CA TYR A 55 20.41 -13.20 -7.99
C TYR A 55 20.31 -13.21 -6.45
N PRO A 56 19.23 -12.64 -5.86
CA PRO A 56 19.02 -12.70 -4.43
C PRO A 56 18.77 -14.15 -3.98
N HIS A 57 19.13 -14.47 -2.75
CA HIS A 57 18.75 -15.74 -2.17
C HIS A 57 17.22 -15.81 -2.06
N ALA A 58 16.60 -16.85 -2.63
CA ALA A 58 15.16 -17.02 -2.62
C ALA A 58 14.75 -18.27 -1.85
N THR A 59 13.84 -18.13 -0.89
CA THR A 59 13.35 -19.24 -0.05
C THR A 59 11.87 -19.09 0.28
N ASP A 60 11.23 -20.14 0.71
CA ASP A 60 9.92 -20.17 1.35
C ASP A 60 10.00 -20.36 2.89
N ASP A 61 11.21 -20.62 3.41
CA ASP A 61 11.47 -20.77 4.83
C ASP A 61 12.28 -19.56 5.39
N PRO A 62 11.66 -18.61 6.08
CA PRO A 62 12.37 -17.46 6.65
C PRO A 62 13.39 -17.84 7.75
N ARG A 63 13.30 -19.04 8.32
CA ARG A 63 14.25 -19.54 9.34
C ARG A 63 15.63 -19.77 8.78
N GLU A 64 15.77 -20.01 7.47
CA GLU A 64 17.06 -20.12 6.79
C GLU A 64 17.81 -18.79 6.75
N ILE A 65 17.09 -17.67 6.89
CA ILE A 65 17.63 -16.31 6.80
C ILE A 65 18.08 -15.81 8.18
N GLY A 66 17.23 -16.01 9.21
CA GLY A 66 17.42 -15.44 10.54
C GLY A 66 17.28 -13.90 10.54
N PRO A 67 17.65 -13.23 11.65
CA PRO A 67 17.50 -11.79 11.81
C PRO A 67 18.18 -10.96 10.71
N VAL A 68 17.52 -9.87 10.32
CA VAL A 68 17.96 -8.95 9.26
C VAL A 68 17.92 -7.50 9.75
N ASP A 69 18.57 -6.59 9.03
CA ASP A 69 18.51 -5.15 9.32
C ASP A 69 17.16 -4.56 8.94
N TYR A 70 16.61 -4.98 7.78
CA TYR A 70 15.33 -4.48 7.27
C TYR A 70 14.46 -5.61 6.74
N VAL A 71 13.18 -5.56 7.07
CA VAL A 71 12.13 -6.37 6.44
C VAL A 71 11.30 -5.48 5.53
N PHE A 72 11.26 -5.79 4.24
CA PHE A 72 10.35 -5.16 3.30
C PHE A 72 9.08 -6.01 3.13
N LEU A 73 7.92 -5.46 3.45
CA LEU A 73 6.64 -6.13 3.31
C LEU A 73 6.05 -5.83 1.92
N GLY A 74 6.25 -6.74 0.99
CA GLY A 74 5.63 -6.72 -0.34
C GLY A 74 4.28 -7.44 -0.41
N LEU A 75 3.68 -7.74 0.77
CA LEU A 75 2.34 -8.28 0.90
C LEU A 75 1.31 -7.16 0.79
N LYS A 76 0.06 -7.50 0.47
CA LYS A 76 -1.06 -6.59 0.64
C LYS A 76 -1.43 -6.45 2.12
N ALA A 77 -2.00 -5.30 2.51
CA ALA A 77 -2.31 -4.97 3.90
C ALA A 77 -3.13 -6.05 4.63
N HIS A 78 -4.13 -6.64 3.97
CA HIS A 78 -4.94 -7.73 4.54
C HIS A 78 -4.15 -9.00 4.89
N GLY A 79 -2.95 -9.16 4.36
CA GLY A 79 -2.06 -10.29 4.71
C GLY A 79 -1.17 -10.03 5.92
N TYR A 80 -1.14 -8.83 6.47
CA TYR A 80 -0.24 -8.48 7.57
C TYR A 80 -0.57 -9.18 8.89
N PRO A 81 -1.83 -9.25 9.34
CA PRO A 81 -2.17 -9.91 10.60
C PRO A 81 -1.72 -11.38 10.67
N SER A 82 -1.75 -12.09 9.53
CA SER A 82 -1.37 -13.51 9.45
C SER A 82 0.10 -13.76 9.08
N SER A 83 0.90 -12.70 8.88
CA SER A 83 2.28 -12.84 8.39
C SER A 83 3.32 -13.18 9.47
N GLY A 84 2.92 -13.25 10.74
CA GLY A 84 3.81 -13.54 11.86
C GLY A 84 4.77 -14.73 11.62
N PRO A 85 4.31 -15.90 11.18
CA PRO A 85 5.18 -17.04 10.91
C PRO A 85 6.28 -16.77 9.88
N LEU A 86 6.03 -15.85 8.92
CA LEU A 86 7.00 -15.45 7.90
C LEU A 86 7.97 -14.37 8.39
N VAL A 87 7.55 -13.54 9.32
CA VAL A 87 8.29 -12.34 9.72
C VAL A 87 9.04 -12.51 11.03
N ASN A 88 8.45 -13.18 12.02
CA ASN A 88 9.06 -13.33 13.34
C ASN A 88 10.50 -13.90 13.31
N PRO A 89 10.85 -14.89 12.47
CA PRO A 89 12.22 -15.37 12.39
C PRO A 89 13.23 -14.34 11.87
N LEU A 90 12.76 -13.28 11.21
CA LEU A 90 13.58 -12.23 10.60
C LEU A 90 13.82 -11.04 11.55
N LEU A 91 13.04 -10.95 12.64
CA LEU A 91 13.10 -9.82 13.55
C LEU A 91 14.21 -10.02 14.58
N GLY A 92 15.23 -9.17 14.53
CA GLY A 92 16.19 -8.94 15.59
C GLY A 92 15.83 -7.72 16.44
N GLU A 93 16.70 -7.35 17.37
CA GLU A 93 16.50 -6.20 18.25
C GLU A 93 16.25 -4.89 17.48
N HIS A 94 17.04 -4.66 16.43
CA HIS A 94 17.02 -3.40 15.67
C HIS A 94 16.42 -3.50 14.28
N THR A 95 15.78 -4.64 13.95
CA THR A 95 15.16 -4.81 12.63
C THR A 95 14.07 -3.78 12.39
N ALA A 96 14.21 -3.00 11.32
CA ALA A 96 13.18 -2.10 10.85
C ALA A 96 12.22 -2.78 9.85
N VAL A 97 10.96 -2.38 9.84
CA VAL A 97 9.92 -2.94 8.98
C VAL A 97 9.39 -1.87 8.04
N LEU A 98 9.60 -2.07 6.74
CA LEU A 98 9.15 -1.18 5.66
C LEU A 98 7.94 -1.78 4.96
N ALA A 99 6.76 -1.19 5.13
CA ALA A 99 5.53 -1.67 4.50
C ALA A 99 5.24 -0.94 3.18
N ALA A 100 5.24 -1.71 2.10
CA ALA A 100 4.99 -1.22 0.74
C ALA A 100 3.50 -1.32 0.35
N GLN A 101 2.59 -1.03 1.28
CA GLN A 101 1.14 -1.08 1.04
C GLN A 101 0.62 0.22 0.40
N ASN A 102 -0.54 0.14 -0.23
CA ASN A 102 -1.36 1.29 -0.55
C ASN A 102 -2.28 1.62 0.63
N GLY A 103 -2.68 2.89 0.75
CA GLY A 103 -3.64 3.30 1.77
C GLY A 103 -3.01 3.70 3.11
N ILE A 104 -3.83 3.68 4.14
CA ILE A 104 -3.43 4.03 5.50
C ILE A 104 -2.63 2.88 6.10
N PRO A 105 -1.44 3.13 6.68
CA PRO A 105 -0.66 2.10 7.35
C PRO A 105 -1.14 1.90 8.80
N TRP A 106 -0.87 0.70 9.37
CA TRP A 106 -1.25 0.36 10.74
C TRP A 106 -0.64 1.30 11.79
N TRP A 107 0.54 1.85 11.53
CA TRP A 107 1.27 2.75 12.40
C TRP A 107 0.83 4.22 12.29
N TYR A 108 -0.21 4.55 11.51
CA TYR A 108 -0.54 5.92 11.09
C TYR A 108 -0.58 6.93 12.25
N PHE A 109 -1.18 6.57 13.38
CA PHE A 109 -1.27 7.45 14.57
C PHE A 109 -0.13 7.26 15.59
N HIS A 110 0.83 6.36 15.31
CA HIS A 110 2.02 6.22 16.14
C HIS A 110 2.90 7.47 15.99
N GLU A 111 3.40 8.02 17.10
CA GLU A 111 4.22 9.24 17.14
C GLU A 111 3.58 10.48 16.47
N LEU A 112 2.29 10.47 16.17
CA LEU A 112 1.56 11.63 15.67
C LEU A 112 1.14 12.52 16.85
N GLU A 113 1.60 13.75 16.88
CA GLU A 113 1.16 14.71 17.90
C GLU A 113 -0.31 15.10 17.70
N GLY A 114 -1.03 15.25 18.81
CA GLY A 114 -2.43 15.68 18.80
C GLY A 114 -3.40 14.68 19.42
N PRO A 115 -4.72 14.90 19.27
CA PRO A 115 -5.77 14.15 19.99
C PRO A 115 -5.89 12.69 19.58
N TYR A 116 -5.28 12.30 18.48
CA TYR A 116 -5.37 10.94 17.93
C TYR A 116 -4.10 10.11 18.15
N LYS A 117 -3.07 10.66 18.85
CA LYS A 117 -1.81 9.97 19.12
C LYS A 117 -2.02 8.56 19.67
N GLY A 118 -1.38 7.58 19.06
CA GLY A 118 -1.45 6.18 19.47
C GLY A 118 -2.80 5.49 19.23
N ARG A 119 -3.75 6.15 18.54
CA ARG A 119 -4.98 5.49 18.13
C ARG A 119 -4.70 4.39 17.11
N ARG A 120 -5.46 3.31 17.21
CA ARG A 120 -5.47 2.23 16.21
C ARG A 120 -6.52 2.53 15.15
N VAL A 121 -6.25 2.15 13.91
CA VAL A 121 -7.20 2.14 12.80
C VAL A 121 -7.60 0.68 12.57
N GLU A 122 -8.83 0.32 12.96
CA GLU A 122 -9.29 -1.07 12.94
C GLU A 122 -9.29 -1.69 11.55
N ALA A 123 -9.57 -0.90 10.52
CA ALA A 123 -9.55 -1.35 9.13
C ALA A 123 -8.19 -1.93 8.68
N VAL A 124 -7.08 -1.51 9.29
CA VAL A 124 -5.71 -1.96 8.93
C VAL A 124 -4.99 -2.69 10.06
N ASP A 125 -5.54 -2.66 11.23
CA ASP A 125 -5.02 -3.36 12.42
C ASP A 125 -6.18 -3.95 13.26
N PRO A 126 -6.93 -4.91 12.69
CA PRO A 126 -8.09 -5.49 13.35
C PRO A 126 -7.67 -6.14 14.68
N ASP A 127 -8.32 -5.70 15.76
CA ASP A 127 -8.05 -6.15 17.14
C ASP A 127 -6.56 -6.04 17.56
N GLY A 128 -5.77 -5.19 16.90
CA GLY A 128 -4.32 -5.06 17.14
C GLY A 128 -3.48 -6.22 16.59
N ALA A 129 -4.04 -7.03 15.69
CA ALA A 129 -3.36 -8.21 15.16
C ALA A 129 -2.15 -7.86 14.29
N THR A 130 -2.18 -6.75 13.55
CA THR A 130 -1.02 -6.26 12.78
C THR A 130 0.07 -5.74 13.72
N THR A 131 -0.31 -4.92 14.71
CA THR A 131 0.61 -4.41 15.75
C THR A 131 1.26 -5.54 16.56
N ALA A 132 0.56 -6.63 16.82
CA ALA A 132 1.11 -7.79 17.51
C ALA A 132 2.23 -8.48 16.71
N VAL A 133 2.21 -8.38 15.38
CA VAL A 133 3.29 -8.90 14.50
C VAL A 133 4.38 -7.86 14.31
N PHE A 134 4.01 -6.59 14.09
CA PHE A 134 4.92 -5.49 13.79
C PHE A 134 4.70 -4.34 14.79
N ALA A 135 5.49 -4.31 15.85
CA ALA A 135 5.46 -3.18 16.78
C ALA A 135 5.71 -1.87 16.00
N PRO A 136 4.89 -0.82 16.21
CA PRO A 136 4.96 0.43 15.43
C PRO A 136 6.34 1.12 15.48
N GLU A 137 7.10 0.91 16.54
CA GLU A 137 8.47 1.43 16.73
C GLU A 137 9.46 0.89 15.70
N ARG A 138 9.14 -0.26 15.08
CA ARG A 138 9.93 -0.87 14.00
C ARG A 138 9.59 -0.26 12.64
N ALA A 139 8.49 0.45 12.52
CA ALA A 139 8.00 0.93 11.25
C ALA A 139 8.92 2.00 10.64
N ILE A 140 9.23 1.84 9.36
CA ILE A 140 9.59 2.91 8.45
C ILE A 140 8.44 3.02 7.45
N GLY A 141 7.84 4.19 7.36
CA GLY A 141 6.79 4.44 6.40
C GLY A 141 7.33 4.43 4.97
N CYS A 142 6.50 3.98 4.02
CA CYS A 142 6.88 3.92 2.61
C CYS A 142 5.70 4.25 1.70
N VAL A 143 5.86 5.23 0.83
CA VAL A 143 4.92 5.51 -0.26
C VAL A 143 5.50 5.01 -1.57
N VAL A 144 4.87 4.01 -2.16
CA VAL A 144 5.33 3.30 -3.37
C VAL A 144 4.71 3.92 -4.62
N TYR A 145 5.51 4.46 -5.50
CA TYR A 145 5.05 5.03 -6.77
C TYR A 145 5.27 4.14 -8.00
N PRO A 146 6.25 3.20 -8.01
CA PRO A 146 6.44 2.33 -9.17
C PRO A 146 5.21 1.49 -9.50
N ALA A 147 4.96 1.36 -10.80
CA ALA A 147 4.03 0.39 -11.35
C ALA A 147 4.81 -0.80 -11.91
N THR A 148 4.52 -1.99 -11.43
CA THR A 148 5.17 -3.23 -11.84
C THR A 148 4.15 -4.35 -11.98
N THR A 149 4.45 -5.33 -12.82
CA THR A 149 3.63 -6.55 -12.96
C THR A 149 4.53 -7.78 -13.06
N ILE A 150 4.01 -8.93 -12.64
CA ILE A 150 4.66 -10.22 -12.90
C ILE A 150 4.30 -10.64 -14.32
N GLU A 151 5.28 -10.65 -15.21
CA GLU A 151 5.09 -11.07 -16.61
C GLU A 151 5.15 -12.59 -16.75
N ALA A 152 6.05 -13.21 -16.01
CA ALA A 152 6.20 -14.64 -15.88
C ALA A 152 6.85 -14.97 -14.52
N PRO A 153 6.86 -16.23 -14.07
CA PRO A 153 7.61 -16.62 -12.88
C PRO A 153 9.06 -16.13 -12.93
N GLY A 154 9.50 -15.36 -11.93
CA GLY A 154 10.85 -14.74 -11.86
C GLY A 154 11.07 -13.54 -12.78
N VAL A 155 10.09 -13.13 -13.59
CA VAL A 155 10.20 -12.00 -14.53
C VAL A 155 9.25 -10.89 -14.11
N ILE A 156 9.81 -9.73 -13.81
CA ILE A 156 9.07 -8.53 -13.41
C ILE A 156 9.16 -7.49 -14.53
N ARG A 157 8.01 -7.03 -14.99
CA ARG A 157 7.96 -5.86 -15.87
C ARG A 157 7.77 -4.60 -15.02
N HIS A 158 8.74 -3.71 -15.12
CA HIS A 158 8.65 -2.36 -14.59
C HIS A 158 8.03 -1.45 -15.66
N LEU A 159 6.87 -0.89 -15.34
CA LEU A 159 6.09 -0.07 -16.27
C LEU A 159 6.48 1.40 -16.15
N GLU A 160 6.46 1.95 -14.92
CA GLU A 160 6.78 3.34 -14.68
C GLU A 160 7.18 3.60 -13.22
N GLY A 161 7.78 4.78 -12.99
CA GLY A 161 8.14 5.26 -11.65
C GLY A 161 9.32 4.52 -11.03
N THR A 162 10.08 5.21 -10.19
CA THR A 162 11.17 4.60 -9.41
C THR A 162 11.19 5.11 -7.98
N ARG A 163 10.22 6.00 -7.62
CA ARG A 163 10.21 6.67 -6.33
C ARG A 163 9.53 5.79 -5.27
N PHE A 164 10.24 5.63 -4.17
CA PHE A 164 9.74 5.15 -2.89
C PHE A 164 10.05 6.23 -1.86
N SER A 165 9.08 7.04 -1.47
CA SER A 165 9.27 8.00 -0.37
C SER A 165 9.25 7.25 0.94
N ILE A 166 10.25 7.45 1.79
CA ILE A 166 10.36 6.80 3.08
C ILE A 166 10.47 7.83 4.20
N GLY A 167 10.14 7.45 5.43
CA GLY A 167 10.26 8.33 6.59
C GLY A 167 9.85 7.64 7.88
N GLU A 168 10.31 8.21 8.99
CA GLU A 168 9.90 7.77 10.32
C GLU A 168 8.47 8.20 10.64
N PRO A 169 7.72 7.42 11.43
CA PRO A 169 6.45 7.88 11.98
C PRO A 169 6.55 9.17 12.79
N SER A 170 7.69 9.41 13.46
CA SER A 170 7.98 10.65 14.21
C SER A 170 8.23 11.87 13.33
N GLY A 171 8.59 11.67 12.05
CA GLY A 171 9.09 12.73 11.18
C GLY A 171 10.60 13.00 11.32
N GLU A 172 11.31 12.24 12.16
CA GLU A 172 12.76 12.35 12.29
C GLU A 172 13.47 11.88 11.00
N ILE A 173 14.54 12.56 10.63
CA ILE A 173 15.47 12.08 9.59
C ILE A 173 16.50 11.17 10.26
N SER A 174 16.11 9.93 10.50
CA SER A 174 16.90 8.97 11.26
C SER A 174 18.05 8.37 10.45
N ALA A 175 19.07 7.89 11.14
CA ALA A 175 20.20 7.21 10.51
C ALA A 175 19.77 5.94 9.75
N ARG A 176 18.75 5.20 10.24
CA ARG A 176 18.24 3.99 9.56
C ARG A 176 17.50 4.34 8.26
N CYS A 177 16.75 5.44 8.22
CA CYS A 177 16.11 5.92 6.99
C CYS A 177 17.15 6.42 5.97
N VAL A 178 18.17 7.16 6.41
CA VAL A 178 19.24 7.65 5.53
C VAL A 178 20.00 6.48 4.90
N ALA A 179 20.45 5.51 5.71
CA ALA A 179 21.17 4.33 5.22
C ALA A 179 20.33 3.51 4.23
N LEU A 180 19.03 3.34 4.49
CA LEU A 180 18.13 2.66 3.58
C LEU A 180 17.96 3.43 2.25
N SER A 181 17.78 4.75 2.33
CA SER A 181 17.69 5.64 1.16
C SER A 181 18.94 5.54 0.28
N GLU A 182 20.12 5.63 0.87
CA GLU A 182 21.40 5.50 0.13
C GLU A 182 21.52 4.16 -0.59
N ALA A 183 21.16 3.06 0.06
CA ALA A 183 21.15 1.74 -0.57
C ALA A 183 20.13 1.64 -1.73
N MET A 184 18.95 2.23 -1.57
CA MET A 184 17.93 2.30 -2.62
C MET A 184 18.41 3.12 -3.81
N VAL A 185 19.05 4.27 -3.57
CA VAL A 185 19.62 5.13 -4.61
C VAL A 185 20.76 4.43 -5.35
N ALA A 186 21.64 3.74 -4.64
CA ALA A 186 22.68 2.91 -5.24
C ALA A 186 22.10 1.81 -6.16
N GLY A 187 20.92 1.28 -5.81
CA GLY A 187 20.15 0.34 -6.63
C GLY A 187 19.43 0.97 -7.84
N GLY A 188 19.48 2.30 -8.00
CA GLY A 188 18.86 3.04 -9.11
C GLY A 188 17.41 3.47 -8.83
N LEU A 189 16.96 3.42 -7.57
CA LEU A 189 15.66 3.92 -7.14
C LEU A 189 15.77 5.40 -6.72
N LYS A 190 14.63 6.09 -6.67
CA LYS A 190 14.51 7.39 -5.99
C LYS A 190 13.91 7.13 -4.61
N ALA A 191 14.61 7.50 -3.56
CA ALA A 191 14.20 7.21 -2.19
C ALA A 191 14.38 8.42 -1.27
N PRO A 192 13.63 9.53 -1.47
CA PRO A 192 13.71 10.66 -0.56
C PRO A 192 13.27 10.25 0.84
N VAL A 193 13.98 10.78 1.85
CA VAL A 193 13.57 10.67 3.25
C VAL A 193 12.73 11.89 3.58
N GLU A 194 11.46 11.66 3.89
CA GLU A 194 10.47 12.71 4.10
C GLU A 194 10.16 12.88 5.59
N ALA A 195 10.31 14.10 6.10
CA ALA A 195 9.93 14.42 7.46
C ALA A 195 8.39 14.44 7.63
N ASP A 196 7.64 14.79 6.59
CA ASP A 196 6.18 14.73 6.56
C ASP A 196 5.69 13.66 5.58
N LEU A 197 6.02 12.41 5.87
CA LEU A 197 5.58 11.28 5.04
C LEU A 197 4.05 11.11 5.05
N ARG A 198 3.36 11.56 6.11
CA ARG A 198 1.90 11.47 6.17
C ARG A 198 1.23 12.29 5.07
N SER A 199 1.72 13.50 4.82
CA SER A 199 1.23 14.31 3.69
C SER A 199 1.46 13.60 2.35
N ASP A 200 2.61 12.95 2.14
CA ASP A 200 2.88 12.13 0.94
C ASP A 200 1.88 10.94 0.83
N ILE A 201 1.55 10.29 1.96
CA ILE A 201 0.52 9.24 2.00
C ILE A 201 -0.81 9.79 1.51
N TRP A 202 -1.27 10.94 2.03
CA TRP A 202 -2.55 11.53 1.64
C TRP A 202 -2.56 12.03 0.20
N ILE A 203 -1.45 12.56 -0.32
CA ILE A 203 -1.32 12.95 -1.74
C ILE A 203 -1.59 11.74 -2.66
N LYS A 204 -1.03 10.58 -2.33
CA LYS A 204 -1.27 9.36 -3.10
C LYS A 204 -2.67 8.81 -2.84
N LEU A 205 -3.08 8.77 -1.58
CA LEU A 205 -4.33 8.18 -1.14
C LEU A 205 -5.54 8.90 -1.71
N MET A 206 -5.53 10.23 -1.80
CA MET A 206 -6.58 11.03 -2.44
C MET A 206 -6.91 10.52 -3.85
N GLY A 207 -5.87 10.18 -4.63
CA GLY A 207 -6.08 9.57 -5.95
C GLY A 207 -6.62 8.14 -5.87
N ASN A 208 -6.10 7.33 -4.95
CA ASN A 208 -6.54 5.94 -4.79
C ASN A 208 -8.00 5.86 -4.32
N VAL A 209 -8.39 6.67 -3.33
CA VAL A 209 -9.79 6.76 -2.83
C VAL A 209 -10.75 7.16 -3.94
N ALA A 210 -10.34 8.12 -4.79
CA ALA A 210 -11.22 8.63 -5.84
C ALA A 210 -11.34 7.69 -7.06
N PHE A 211 -10.23 7.09 -7.48
CA PHE A 211 -10.21 6.32 -8.73
C PHE A 211 -10.35 4.81 -8.55
N ASN A 212 -9.74 4.22 -7.52
CA ASN A 212 -9.70 2.76 -7.40
C ASN A 212 -11.09 2.13 -7.25
N PRO A 213 -11.94 2.54 -6.30
CA PRO A 213 -13.27 1.96 -6.16
C PRO A 213 -14.16 2.28 -7.36
N LEU A 214 -14.11 3.50 -7.89
CA LEU A 214 -14.94 3.90 -9.02
C LEU A 214 -14.54 3.14 -10.29
N SER A 215 -13.26 2.92 -10.53
CA SER A 215 -12.75 2.08 -11.63
C SER A 215 -13.19 0.61 -11.47
N ALA A 216 -13.14 0.06 -10.27
CA ALA A 216 -13.61 -1.31 -10.01
C ALA A 216 -15.12 -1.46 -10.26
N LEU A 217 -15.94 -0.50 -9.80
CA LEU A 217 -17.39 -0.50 -9.95
C LEU A 217 -17.82 -0.34 -11.42
N THR A 218 -17.14 0.53 -12.17
CA THR A 218 -17.52 0.89 -13.55
C THR A 218 -16.79 0.11 -14.63
N ARG A 219 -15.69 -0.57 -14.28
CA ARG A 219 -14.73 -1.20 -15.20
C ARG A 219 -14.00 -0.20 -16.11
N ALA A 220 -14.12 1.10 -15.82
CA ALA A 220 -13.52 2.17 -16.60
C ALA A 220 -12.06 2.43 -16.22
N THR A 221 -11.30 2.90 -17.19
CA THR A 221 -9.94 3.41 -16.99
C THR A 221 -9.95 4.82 -16.36
N MET A 222 -8.81 5.29 -15.88
CA MET A 222 -8.72 6.60 -15.22
C MET A 222 -9.11 7.75 -16.15
N VAL A 223 -8.71 7.70 -17.42
CA VAL A 223 -9.06 8.74 -18.40
C VAL A 223 -10.55 8.75 -18.72
N GLU A 224 -11.20 7.59 -18.85
CA GLU A 224 -12.64 7.48 -19.09
C GLU A 224 -13.45 8.04 -17.92
N ILE A 225 -13.02 7.80 -16.69
CA ILE A 225 -13.62 8.38 -15.48
C ILE A 225 -13.48 9.92 -15.48
N CYS A 226 -12.32 10.45 -15.88
CA CYS A 226 -12.08 11.88 -15.93
C CYS A 226 -12.88 12.58 -17.06
N GLN A 227 -13.04 11.94 -18.21
CA GLN A 227 -13.70 12.51 -19.39
C GLN A 227 -15.23 12.53 -19.27
N ASN A 228 -15.82 11.65 -18.45
CA ASN A 228 -17.25 11.68 -18.20
C ASN A 228 -17.59 12.74 -17.14
N PRO A 229 -18.41 13.77 -17.45
CA PRO A 229 -18.66 14.87 -16.52
C PRO A 229 -19.27 14.44 -15.17
N ARG A 230 -20.09 13.38 -15.16
CA ARG A 230 -20.75 12.89 -13.93
C ARG A 230 -19.76 12.16 -13.03
N THR A 231 -18.95 11.26 -13.58
CA THR A 231 -17.93 10.55 -12.78
C THR A 231 -16.79 11.49 -12.36
N ARG A 232 -16.41 12.47 -13.19
CA ARG A 232 -15.46 13.53 -12.81
C ARG A 232 -15.95 14.30 -11.57
N GLN A 233 -17.25 14.63 -11.51
CA GLN A 233 -17.81 15.30 -10.33
C GLN A 233 -17.71 14.43 -9.07
N ILE A 234 -18.01 13.13 -9.18
CA ILE A 234 -17.83 12.17 -8.07
C ILE A 234 -16.37 12.13 -7.60
N VAL A 235 -15.42 12.06 -8.54
CA VAL A 235 -13.97 12.08 -8.23
C VAL A 235 -13.58 13.35 -7.47
N VAL A 236 -14.08 14.53 -7.91
CA VAL A 236 -13.81 15.80 -7.22
C VAL A 236 -14.34 15.76 -5.79
N GLN A 237 -15.59 15.34 -5.59
CA GLN A 237 -16.20 15.23 -4.25
C GLN A 237 -15.44 14.25 -3.35
N LEU A 238 -15.03 13.08 -3.86
CA LEU A 238 -14.21 12.12 -3.11
C LEU A 238 -12.87 12.72 -2.70
N MET A 239 -12.23 13.49 -3.57
CA MET A 239 -10.98 14.17 -3.27
C MET A 239 -11.16 15.27 -2.21
N GLU A 240 -12.23 16.08 -2.31
CA GLU A 240 -12.57 17.12 -1.33
C GLU A 240 -12.81 16.51 0.06
N GLU A 241 -13.65 15.47 0.14
CA GLU A 241 -13.95 14.75 1.37
C GLU A 241 -12.66 14.13 1.98
N THR A 242 -11.80 13.54 1.13
CA THR A 242 -10.52 12.95 1.56
C THR A 242 -9.56 14.00 2.12
N LEU A 243 -9.48 15.19 1.48
CA LEU A 243 -8.63 16.29 1.96
C LEU A 243 -9.15 16.90 3.26
N ASP A 244 -10.47 17.03 3.46
CA ASP A 244 -11.04 17.48 4.74
C ASP A 244 -10.69 16.50 5.87
N ILE A 245 -10.80 15.20 5.63
CA ILE A 245 -10.42 14.17 6.60
C ILE A 245 -8.92 14.26 6.91
N ALA A 246 -8.06 14.38 5.88
CA ALA A 246 -6.62 14.52 6.04
C ALA A 246 -6.27 15.70 6.95
N ALA A 247 -6.87 16.87 6.70
CA ALA A 247 -6.66 18.07 7.51
C ALA A 247 -7.08 17.87 8.97
N ARG A 248 -8.20 17.20 9.22
CA ARG A 248 -8.71 16.94 10.57
C ARG A 248 -7.83 15.98 11.36
N VAL A 249 -7.14 15.04 10.71
CA VAL A 249 -6.15 14.16 11.36
C VAL A 249 -4.74 14.76 11.39
N GLY A 250 -4.58 16.04 11.01
CA GLY A 250 -3.33 16.79 11.13
C GLY A 250 -2.36 16.67 9.95
N ALA A 251 -2.79 16.10 8.82
CA ALA A 251 -1.99 16.08 7.59
C ALA A 251 -2.29 17.32 6.73
N ALA A 252 -1.29 17.83 6.02
CA ALA A 252 -1.40 19.01 5.17
C ALA A 252 -0.87 18.75 3.75
N PRO A 253 -1.52 17.88 2.97
CA PRO A 253 -1.04 17.54 1.63
C PRO A 253 -1.07 18.75 0.69
N ASP A 254 0.10 19.15 0.18
CA ASP A 254 0.23 20.28 -0.76
C ASP A 254 0.00 19.83 -2.20
N ILE A 255 -1.26 19.62 -2.54
CA ILE A 255 -1.66 19.27 -3.91
C ILE A 255 -3.06 19.80 -4.23
N SER A 256 -3.23 20.42 -5.40
CA SER A 256 -4.56 20.77 -5.88
C SER A 256 -5.25 19.59 -6.57
N ILE A 257 -6.58 19.49 -6.40
CA ILE A 257 -7.43 18.50 -7.05
C ILE A 257 -7.23 18.56 -8.58
N GLU A 258 -7.17 19.78 -9.14
CA GLU A 258 -6.97 20.00 -10.56
C GLU A 258 -5.64 19.42 -11.08
N LYS A 259 -4.56 19.55 -10.32
CA LYS A 259 -3.27 18.95 -10.64
C LYS A 259 -3.36 17.42 -10.62
N ARG A 260 -4.13 16.86 -9.66
CA ARG A 260 -4.32 15.40 -9.56
C ARG A 260 -5.16 14.85 -10.69
N LEU A 261 -6.24 15.56 -11.10
CA LEU A 261 -7.07 15.19 -12.24
C LEU A 261 -6.27 15.20 -13.55
N ARG A 262 -5.52 16.27 -13.82
CA ARG A 262 -4.62 16.33 -14.98
C ARG A 262 -3.59 15.19 -14.99
N GLY A 263 -3.05 14.85 -13.83
CA GLY A 263 -2.16 13.69 -13.70
C GLY A 263 -2.82 12.38 -14.10
N ALA A 264 -4.07 12.16 -13.66
CA ALA A 264 -4.85 10.98 -14.00
C ALA A 264 -5.22 10.92 -15.50
N GLU A 265 -5.56 12.07 -16.10
CA GLU A 265 -5.84 12.17 -17.54
C GLU A 265 -4.59 11.85 -18.38
N ASN A 266 -3.42 12.32 -17.97
CA ASN A 266 -2.15 12.11 -18.66
C ASN A 266 -1.66 10.65 -18.63
N VAL A 267 -2.04 9.87 -17.63
CA VAL A 267 -1.76 8.42 -17.57
C VAL A 267 -2.51 7.65 -18.67
N GLY A 268 -3.61 8.23 -19.19
CA GLY A 268 -4.37 7.65 -20.30
C GLY A 268 -5.20 6.43 -19.92
N HIS A 269 -5.31 5.47 -20.85
CA HIS A 269 -6.11 4.24 -20.68
C HIS A 269 -5.46 3.23 -19.72
N HIS A 270 -5.07 3.70 -18.52
CA HIS A 270 -4.51 2.86 -17.48
C HIS A 270 -5.61 2.39 -16.51
N LYS A 271 -5.64 1.08 -16.24
CA LYS A 271 -6.51 0.47 -15.23
C LYS A 271 -5.89 0.66 -13.85
N THR A 272 -6.71 1.04 -12.87
CA THR A 272 -6.25 1.10 -11.47
C THR A 272 -5.82 -0.29 -10.98
N SER A 273 -4.98 -0.34 -9.94
CA SER A 273 -4.57 -1.62 -9.31
C SER A 273 -5.78 -2.40 -8.79
N MET A 274 -6.80 -1.72 -8.26
CA MET A 274 -8.01 -2.36 -7.75
C MET A 274 -8.84 -3.00 -8.89
N LEU A 275 -8.93 -2.35 -10.05
CA LEU A 275 -9.59 -2.96 -11.22
C LEU A 275 -8.80 -4.16 -11.74
N GLN A 276 -7.46 -4.08 -11.77
CA GLN A 276 -6.62 -5.20 -12.17
C GLN A 276 -6.77 -6.40 -11.21
N ASP A 277 -6.85 -6.16 -9.91
CA ASP A 277 -7.11 -7.20 -8.91
C ASP A 277 -8.48 -7.84 -9.10
N LEU A 278 -9.52 -7.01 -9.32
CA LEU A 278 -10.87 -7.48 -9.57
C LEU A 278 -10.97 -8.37 -10.81
N GLU A 279 -10.33 -7.97 -11.91
CA GLU A 279 -10.28 -8.75 -13.15
C GLU A 279 -9.49 -10.07 -12.99
N ALA A 280 -8.49 -10.06 -12.10
CA ALA A 280 -7.71 -11.24 -11.77
C ALA A 280 -8.35 -12.14 -10.68
N GLY A 281 -9.55 -11.81 -10.20
CA GLY A 281 -10.24 -12.53 -9.12
C GLY A 281 -9.49 -12.50 -7.78
N LYS A 282 -8.70 -11.45 -7.53
CA LYS A 282 -7.93 -11.27 -6.31
C LYS A 282 -8.68 -10.41 -5.30
N PRO A 283 -8.46 -10.58 -3.99
CA PRO A 283 -9.00 -9.69 -2.96
C PRO A 283 -8.60 -8.24 -3.21
N LEU A 284 -9.56 -7.32 -3.07
CA LEU A 284 -9.35 -5.89 -3.23
C LEU A 284 -8.68 -5.30 -1.97
N GLU A 285 -7.82 -4.30 -2.14
CA GLU A 285 -7.23 -3.53 -1.02
C GLU A 285 -8.20 -2.44 -0.55
N LEU A 286 -9.44 -2.82 -0.23
CA LEU A 286 -10.48 -1.88 0.15
C LEU A 286 -10.23 -1.30 1.54
N ASP A 287 -9.83 -2.14 2.50
CA ASP A 287 -9.72 -1.76 3.91
C ASP A 287 -8.70 -0.63 4.13
N ALA A 288 -7.50 -0.78 3.59
CA ALA A 288 -6.45 0.22 3.76
C ALA A 288 -6.69 1.50 2.94
N ILE A 289 -7.39 1.41 1.80
CA ILE A 289 -7.59 2.55 0.89
C ILE A 289 -8.86 3.32 1.19
N VAL A 290 -9.97 2.64 1.50
CA VAL A 290 -11.29 3.28 1.62
C VAL A 290 -11.86 3.13 3.02
N THR A 291 -11.94 1.90 3.57
CA THR A 291 -12.53 1.65 4.89
C THR A 291 -11.81 2.42 5.99
N ALA A 292 -10.47 2.47 5.96
CA ALA A 292 -9.68 3.24 6.91
C ALA A 292 -9.97 4.75 6.84
N VAL A 293 -10.23 5.29 5.65
CA VAL A 293 -10.57 6.71 5.49
C VAL A 293 -11.99 6.99 5.99
N VAL A 294 -12.93 6.07 5.79
CA VAL A 294 -14.29 6.15 6.39
C VAL A 294 -14.19 6.12 7.92
N GLU A 295 -13.40 5.23 8.49
CA GLU A 295 -13.14 5.17 9.94
C GLU A 295 -12.55 6.48 10.47
N MET A 296 -11.60 7.08 9.75
CA MET A 296 -11.04 8.40 10.10
C MET A 296 -12.08 9.52 9.97
N ALA A 297 -13.02 9.44 9.03
CA ALA A 297 -14.14 10.38 8.96
C ALA A 297 -15.04 10.26 10.19
N ASP A 298 -15.34 9.04 10.66
CA ASP A 298 -16.10 8.80 11.90
C ASP A 298 -15.36 9.35 13.12
N LEU A 299 -14.06 9.07 13.21
CA LEU A 299 -13.20 9.54 14.31
C LEU A 299 -13.16 11.06 14.43
N THR A 300 -13.17 11.77 13.30
CA THR A 300 -13.03 13.23 13.23
C THR A 300 -14.36 13.99 13.11
N GLY A 301 -15.47 13.29 12.95
CA GLY A 301 -16.77 13.86 12.65
C GLY A 301 -16.83 14.58 11.29
N ALA A 302 -16.00 14.15 10.33
CA ALA A 302 -16.03 14.70 8.97
C ALA A 302 -17.25 14.20 8.20
N ALA A 303 -17.89 15.12 7.48
CA ALA A 303 -18.94 14.74 6.54
C ALA A 303 -18.31 14.09 5.29
N ALA A 304 -18.68 12.84 5.01
CA ALA A 304 -18.13 12.08 3.89
C ALA A 304 -19.21 11.27 3.16
N PRO A 305 -20.28 11.90 2.66
CA PRO A 305 -21.43 11.19 2.09
C PRO A 305 -21.09 10.45 0.80
N THR A 306 -20.26 11.03 -0.08
CA THR A 306 -19.85 10.42 -1.34
C THR A 306 -18.94 9.23 -1.08
N LEU A 307 -17.96 9.40 -0.19
CA LEU A 307 -17.04 8.35 0.21
C LEU A 307 -17.78 7.14 0.81
N ARG A 308 -18.74 7.37 1.71
CA ARG A 308 -19.55 6.30 2.32
C ARG A 308 -20.39 5.55 1.27
N THR A 309 -20.98 6.26 0.33
CA THR A 309 -21.77 5.66 -0.75
C THR A 309 -20.91 4.76 -1.65
N ILE A 310 -19.75 5.27 -2.07
CA ILE A 310 -18.81 4.50 -2.91
C ILE A 310 -18.20 3.34 -2.14
N HIS A 311 -17.87 3.53 -0.84
CA HIS A 311 -17.41 2.47 0.03
C HIS A 311 -18.42 1.32 0.10
N ALA A 312 -19.69 1.60 0.45
CA ALA A 312 -20.72 0.58 0.56
C ALA A 312 -20.92 -0.22 -0.73
N ALA A 313 -20.95 0.46 -1.89
CA ALA A 313 -21.06 -0.21 -3.18
C ALA A 313 -19.84 -1.10 -3.51
N THR A 314 -18.63 -0.61 -3.17
CA THR A 314 -17.39 -1.36 -3.44
C THR A 314 -17.19 -2.51 -2.47
N ASP A 315 -17.61 -2.38 -1.21
CA ASP A 315 -17.58 -3.47 -0.23
C ASP A 315 -18.49 -4.63 -0.71
N LEU A 316 -19.70 -4.33 -1.14
CA LEU A 316 -20.58 -5.35 -1.70
C LEU A 316 -19.96 -6.02 -2.94
N LEU A 317 -19.36 -5.23 -3.84
CA LEU A 317 -18.64 -5.77 -5.00
C LEU A 317 -17.50 -6.70 -4.56
N ALA A 318 -16.69 -6.30 -3.59
CA ALA A 318 -15.58 -7.11 -3.09
C ALA A 318 -16.06 -8.47 -2.54
N ARG A 319 -17.14 -8.48 -1.78
CA ARG A 319 -17.75 -9.69 -1.21
C ARG A 319 -18.34 -10.61 -2.30
N THR A 320 -18.97 -10.05 -3.33
CA THR A 320 -19.59 -10.84 -4.40
C THR A 320 -18.60 -11.40 -5.42
N CYS A 321 -17.44 -10.78 -5.57
CA CYS A 321 -16.44 -11.18 -6.56
C CYS A 321 -15.39 -12.18 -6.03
N VAL A 322 -15.31 -12.40 -4.72
CA VAL A 322 -14.40 -13.39 -4.11
C VAL A 322 -15.19 -14.61 -3.68
N PRO A 323 -15.04 -15.79 -4.34
CA PRO A 323 -15.76 -16.99 -3.98
C PRO A 323 -15.51 -17.38 -2.51
N GLY A 324 -16.58 -17.66 -1.77
CA GLY A 324 -16.52 -18.09 -0.36
C GLY A 324 -16.50 -16.97 0.67
N THR A 325 -16.56 -15.70 0.27
CA THR A 325 -16.76 -14.60 1.21
C THR A 325 -18.23 -14.52 1.61
N PRO A 326 -18.59 -14.53 2.91
CA PRO A 326 -19.98 -14.40 3.34
C PRO A 326 -20.55 -13.06 2.90
N LEU A 327 -21.74 -13.06 2.28
CA LEU A 327 -22.46 -11.83 1.89
C LEU A 327 -22.97 -11.04 3.11
N ILE A 328 -23.13 -11.72 4.24
CA ILE A 328 -23.58 -11.13 5.51
C ILE A 328 -22.64 -11.66 6.59
N GLU A 329 -21.76 -10.84 7.11
CA GLU A 329 -21.29 -11.01 8.48
C GLU A 329 -22.39 -10.51 9.40
N ASN A 330 -22.67 -11.22 10.50
CA ASN A 330 -23.60 -10.78 11.54
C ASN A 330 -23.12 -9.44 12.10
N THR A 331 -23.47 -8.36 11.44
CA THR A 331 -23.33 -7.02 12.00
C THR A 331 -24.27 -6.99 13.22
N PRO A 332 -23.80 -6.66 14.42
CA PRO A 332 -24.71 -6.42 15.54
C PRO A 332 -25.72 -5.36 15.09
N GLU A 333 -26.99 -5.65 15.29
CA GLU A 333 -28.19 -4.94 14.86
C GLU A 333 -27.94 -3.44 14.66
N LEU A 334 -28.06 -2.99 13.41
CA LEU A 334 -28.41 -1.59 13.14
C LEU A 334 -29.72 -1.34 13.92
N ALA A 335 -29.59 -0.69 15.08
CA ALA A 335 -30.71 -0.26 15.87
C ALA A 335 -31.67 0.48 14.92
N THR A 336 -32.84 -0.10 14.73
CA THR A 336 -33.93 0.44 13.96
C THR A 336 -34.26 1.85 14.45
N GLN A 337 -33.75 2.86 13.75
CA GLN A 337 -34.34 4.19 13.87
C GLN A 337 -35.72 4.11 13.23
N PRO A 338 -36.79 4.57 13.90
CA PRO A 338 -38.10 4.55 13.33
C PRO A 338 -38.15 5.44 12.10
N VAL A 339 -38.60 4.85 10.99
CA VAL A 339 -38.95 5.58 9.79
C VAL A 339 -40.03 6.59 10.16
N LEU A 340 -39.71 7.87 10.17
CA LEU A 340 -40.69 8.94 10.30
C LEU A 340 -41.64 8.86 9.09
N GLN A 341 -42.91 8.63 9.39
CA GLN A 341 -44.03 8.70 8.45
C GLN A 341 -44.25 10.16 7.99
#